data_04af792a36f2dd9f2c8008c33fa58e56
#
_entry.id   04af792a36f2dd9f2c8008c33fa58e56
#
_cell.length_a   1.000
_cell.length_b   1.000
_cell.length_c   1.000
_cell.angle_alpha   90.00
_cell.angle_beta   90.00
_cell.angle_gamma   90.00
#
_symmetry.space_group_name_H-M   'P 1'
#
loop_
_entity.id
_entity.type
_entity.pdbx_description
1 polymer ?
#
loop_
_entity_poly.entity_id
_entity_poly.type
_entity_poly.pdbx_seq_one_letter_code
_entity_poly.pdbx_strand_id
1 'polypeptide(L)'
;MLLSVCGVNGAGTICAVGAESLVADPLTAARRILGGRLTAGGVSATIVEVEAYGGPSGGLWPDPGSHSFRGLNGRNAVMFGAAGRLYTYRSHGIHVCANVVCGPEGTAAAVLLRAAVIDDGIELARARRGTGVRDRALARGPGNLCSALAITMDDYGTDLFDPSSRVRLHLHDAIGAAHGPRVGVSQAADREWRFWLAGRPEVSAYRRSPRAPAPGASD
;
A
#
# COMPACT_ATOMS: atom_id res chain seq x y z
N MET A 1 -3.61 20.33 -26.79
CA MET A 1 -2.86 21.45 -26.24
C MET A 1 -3.86 22.30 -25.45
N LEU A 2 -4.06 21.98 -24.17
CA LEU A 2 -4.91 22.72 -23.25
C LEU A 2 -4.07 23.00 -22.02
N LEU A 3 -3.59 24.22 -21.93
CA LEU A 3 -2.90 24.79 -20.78
C LEU A 3 -3.92 25.02 -19.67
N SER A 4 -3.79 24.31 -18.54
CA SER A 4 -4.52 24.61 -17.32
C SER A 4 -3.88 25.83 -16.66
N VAL A 5 -4.61 26.92 -16.60
CA VAL A 5 -4.21 28.19 -15.96
C VAL A 5 -4.41 28.02 -14.45
N CYS A 6 -3.31 27.98 -13.70
CA CYS A 6 -3.32 28.01 -12.25
C CYS A 6 -3.48 29.45 -11.78
N GLY A 7 -4.65 29.81 -11.25
CA GLY A 7 -4.91 31.12 -10.64
C GLY A 7 -4.36 31.14 -9.21
N VAL A 8 -3.47 32.09 -8.92
CA VAL A 8 -2.91 32.33 -7.56
C VAL A 8 -3.92 33.17 -6.76
N ASN A 9 -4.56 32.57 -5.76
CA ASN A 9 -5.20 33.31 -4.67
C ASN A 9 -4.63 32.81 -3.34
N GLY A 10 -4.18 33.75 -2.54
CA GLY A 10 -3.39 33.61 -1.32
C GLY A 10 -4.10 32.93 -0.13
N ALA A 11 -4.31 31.64 -0.23
CA ALA A 11 -4.47 30.67 0.84
C ALA A 11 -3.87 29.38 0.25
N GLY A 12 -2.85 28.81 0.88
CA GLY A 12 -2.11 27.69 0.34
C GLY A 12 -3.02 26.55 -0.11
N THR A 13 -3.38 26.54 -1.39
CA THR A 13 -4.08 25.44 -2.02
C THR A 13 -3.07 24.30 -2.12
N ILE A 14 -3.14 23.36 -1.19
CA ILE A 14 -2.50 22.06 -1.33
C ILE A 14 -3.16 21.44 -2.55
N CYS A 15 -2.48 21.47 -3.71
CA CYS A 15 -2.90 20.67 -4.87
C CYS A 15 -3.01 19.22 -4.40
N ALA A 16 -4.23 18.70 -4.40
CA ALA A 16 -4.43 17.28 -4.13
C ALA A 16 -3.63 16.49 -5.17
N VAL A 17 -2.59 15.81 -4.73
CA VAL A 17 -1.75 14.97 -5.58
C VAL A 17 -2.60 13.75 -5.94
N GLY A 18 -2.95 13.60 -7.21
CA GLY A 18 -3.84 12.55 -7.69
C GLY A 18 -3.12 11.24 -8.07
N ALA A 19 -3.87 10.34 -8.70
CA ALA A 19 -3.37 9.04 -9.16
C ALA A 19 -2.21 9.15 -10.16
N GLU A 20 -2.14 10.24 -10.92
CA GLU A 20 -1.06 10.52 -11.88
C GLU A 20 0.32 10.54 -11.22
N SER A 21 0.40 10.92 -9.95
CA SER A 21 1.67 10.89 -9.19
C SER A 21 2.15 9.46 -8.93
N LEU A 22 1.27 8.47 -8.99
CA LEU A 22 1.61 7.05 -8.80
C LEU A 22 2.01 6.36 -10.12
N VAL A 23 1.98 7.06 -11.26
CA VAL A 23 2.56 6.59 -12.53
C VAL A 23 4.09 6.71 -12.43
N ALA A 24 4.68 5.90 -11.57
CA ALA A 24 6.08 5.92 -11.20
C ALA A 24 6.58 4.50 -10.88
N ASP A 25 7.88 4.32 -10.72
CA ASP A 25 8.43 3.05 -10.21
C ASP A 25 7.88 2.72 -8.81
N PRO A 26 7.84 1.43 -8.41
CA PRO A 26 7.22 1.02 -7.17
C PRO A 26 7.87 1.61 -5.89
N LEU A 27 9.16 1.94 -5.93
CA LEU A 27 9.84 2.54 -4.76
C LEU A 27 9.46 4.01 -4.58
N THR A 28 9.35 4.75 -5.68
CA THR A 28 8.86 6.13 -5.68
C THR A 28 7.41 6.18 -5.25
N ALA A 29 6.55 5.30 -5.79
CA ALA A 29 5.15 5.21 -5.40
C ALA A 29 4.99 4.87 -3.91
N ALA A 30 5.80 3.94 -3.38
CA ALA A 30 5.77 3.58 -1.97
C ALA A 30 6.09 4.78 -1.06
N ARG A 31 7.07 5.61 -1.42
CA ARG A 31 7.39 6.83 -0.66
C ARG A 31 6.27 7.86 -0.70
N ARG A 32 5.57 7.99 -1.84
CA ARG A 32 4.42 8.91 -1.99
C ARG A 32 3.18 8.46 -1.23
N ILE A 33 2.99 7.14 -1.07
CA ILE A 33 1.86 6.57 -0.32
C ILE A 33 2.12 6.59 1.19
N LEU A 34 3.38 6.45 1.62
CA LEU A 34 3.74 6.52 3.03
C LEU A 34 3.41 7.90 3.60
N GLY A 35 2.75 7.95 4.75
CA GLY A 35 2.22 9.18 5.35
C GLY A 35 0.85 9.60 4.80
N GLY A 36 0.38 8.98 3.70
CA GLY A 36 -0.93 9.24 3.14
C GLY A 36 -2.07 8.81 4.06
N ARG A 37 -3.24 9.44 3.88
CA ARG A 37 -4.46 9.14 4.64
C ARG A 37 -5.36 8.19 3.86
N LEU A 38 -5.62 7.03 4.44
CA LEU A 38 -6.57 6.04 3.94
C LEU A 38 -7.89 6.14 4.70
N THR A 39 -9.00 6.25 3.98
CA THR A 39 -10.35 6.32 4.58
C THR A 39 -11.22 5.21 4.01
N ALA A 40 -11.81 4.40 4.89
CA ALA A 40 -12.76 3.36 4.51
C ALA A 40 -13.63 2.95 5.71
N GLY A 41 -14.88 2.58 5.45
CA GLY A 41 -15.78 2.01 6.45
C GLY A 41 -15.98 2.89 7.71
N GLY A 42 -15.95 4.21 7.58
CA GLY A 42 -16.10 5.14 8.71
C GLY A 42 -14.83 5.29 9.57
N VAL A 43 -13.69 4.79 9.10
CA VAL A 43 -12.38 4.91 9.76
C VAL A 43 -11.44 5.68 8.86
N SER A 44 -10.65 6.59 9.43
CA SER A 44 -9.56 7.31 8.77
C SER A 44 -8.24 6.97 9.45
N ALA A 45 -7.20 6.70 8.66
CA ALA A 45 -5.92 6.24 9.19
C ALA A 45 -4.75 6.77 8.36
N THR A 46 -3.66 7.16 9.03
CA THR A 46 -2.38 7.54 8.41
C THR A 46 -1.52 6.31 8.18
N ILE A 47 -1.11 6.08 6.93
CA ILE A 47 -0.27 4.94 6.54
C ILE A 47 1.14 5.15 7.08
N VAL A 48 1.65 4.20 7.88
CA VAL A 48 2.98 4.29 8.51
C VAL A 48 3.95 3.20 8.05
N GLU A 49 3.48 2.21 7.29
CA GLU A 49 4.31 1.13 6.77
C GLU A 49 3.75 0.63 5.43
N VAL A 50 4.62 0.47 4.44
CA VAL A 50 4.30 -0.03 3.11
C VAL A 50 5.39 -0.95 2.57
N GLU A 51 5.07 -1.78 1.58
CA GLU A 51 6.05 -2.55 0.80
C GLU A 51 5.82 -2.38 -0.69
N ALA A 52 6.90 -2.09 -1.43
CA ALA A 52 6.88 -2.02 -2.88
C ALA A 52 6.99 -3.44 -3.49
N TYR A 53 6.26 -3.66 -4.56
CA TYR A 53 6.28 -4.89 -5.36
C TYR A 53 6.33 -4.53 -6.84
N GLY A 54 7.27 -5.15 -7.54
CA GLY A 54 7.42 -4.99 -8.98
C GLY A 54 6.54 -5.94 -9.79
N GLY A 55 6.95 -6.17 -11.03
CA GLY A 55 6.18 -6.86 -12.05
C GLY A 55 6.79 -8.17 -12.55
N PRO A 56 6.40 -8.55 -13.78
CA PRO A 56 6.86 -9.77 -14.45
C PRO A 56 8.36 -9.82 -14.68
N SER A 57 8.90 -11.02 -14.87
CA SER A 57 10.32 -11.25 -15.12
C SER A 57 10.89 -10.50 -16.32
N GLY A 58 10.09 -10.25 -17.35
CA GLY A 58 10.46 -9.46 -18.53
C GLY A 58 9.96 -8.00 -18.50
N GLY A 59 9.41 -7.53 -17.38
CA GLY A 59 8.87 -6.18 -17.24
C GLY A 59 9.91 -5.14 -16.82
N LEU A 60 9.45 -3.89 -16.62
CA LEU A 60 10.31 -2.77 -16.21
C LEU A 60 10.95 -2.96 -14.84
N TRP A 61 10.26 -3.63 -13.91
CA TRP A 61 10.70 -3.83 -12.53
C TRP A 61 10.52 -5.29 -12.12
N PRO A 62 11.36 -6.22 -12.63
CA PRO A 62 11.22 -7.64 -12.33
C PRO A 62 11.32 -7.92 -10.84
N ASP A 63 10.31 -8.59 -10.26
CA ASP A 63 10.28 -8.87 -8.83
C ASP A 63 9.82 -10.31 -8.53
N PRO A 64 10.74 -11.25 -8.25
CA PRO A 64 10.41 -12.62 -7.91
C PRO A 64 9.48 -12.76 -6.70
N GLY A 65 9.44 -11.75 -5.80
CA GLY A 65 8.54 -11.71 -4.67
C GLY A 65 7.11 -11.24 -4.99
N SER A 66 6.86 -10.80 -6.23
CA SER A 66 5.56 -10.28 -6.65
C SER A 66 4.60 -11.35 -7.16
N HIS A 67 3.30 -11.17 -6.92
CA HIS A 67 2.23 -11.99 -7.50
C HIS A 67 2.16 -11.94 -9.03
N SER A 68 2.68 -10.87 -9.63
CA SER A 68 2.71 -10.67 -11.09
C SER A 68 3.99 -11.17 -11.76
N PHE A 69 4.97 -11.71 -11.01
CA PHE A 69 6.26 -12.17 -11.58
C PHE A 69 6.11 -13.16 -12.73
N ARG A 70 5.12 -14.06 -12.64
CA ARG A 70 4.79 -15.05 -13.67
C ARG A 70 3.85 -14.53 -14.76
N GLY A 71 3.58 -13.21 -14.77
CA GLY A 71 2.69 -12.58 -15.72
C GLY A 71 1.25 -12.40 -15.23
N LEU A 72 0.40 -11.97 -16.17
CA LEU A 72 -1.01 -11.69 -15.94
C LEU A 72 -1.81 -12.97 -15.70
N ASN A 73 -2.72 -12.92 -14.73
CA ASN A 73 -3.76 -13.93 -14.51
C ASN A 73 -5.03 -13.26 -13.93
N GLY A 74 -6.13 -13.99 -13.84
CA GLY A 74 -7.41 -13.43 -13.37
C GLY A 74 -7.38 -12.85 -11.96
N ARG A 75 -6.47 -13.30 -11.10
CA ARG A 75 -6.36 -12.82 -9.73
C ARG A 75 -5.60 -11.48 -9.63
N ASN A 76 -4.61 -11.25 -10.49
CA ASN A 76 -3.74 -10.07 -10.43
C ASN A 76 -4.00 -9.05 -11.55
N ALA A 77 -5.08 -9.22 -12.31
CA ALA A 77 -5.38 -8.41 -13.48
C ALA A 77 -5.37 -6.89 -13.20
N VAL A 78 -5.87 -6.46 -12.04
CA VAL A 78 -5.90 -5.04 -11.67
C VAL A 78 -4.49 -4.45 -11.49
N MET A 79 -3.47 -5.27 -11.18
CA MET A 79 -2.08 -4.79 -11.08
C MET A 79 -1.53 -4.28 -12.42
N PHE A 80 -2.14 -4.69 -13.55
CA PHE A 80 -1.79 -4.24 -14.90
C PHE A 80 -2.67 -3.07 -15.37
N GLY A 81 -3.62 -2.62 -14.56
CA GLY A 81 -4.50 -1.49 -14.84
C GLY A 81 -3.89 -0.14 -14.47
N ALA A 82 -4.76 0.88 -14.46
CA ALA A 82 -4.38 2.24 -14.12
C ALA A 82 -3.85 2.36 -12.68
N ALA A 83 -2.86 3.25 -12.50
CA ALA A 83 -2.36 3.61 -11.17
C ALA A 83 -3.49 4.17 -10.27
N GLY A 84 -3.38 3.94 -8.96
CA GLY A 84 -4.40 4.36 -8.00
C GLY A 84 -5.55 3.37 -7.81
N ARG A 85 -5.58 2.25 -8.54
CA ARG A 85 -6.56 1.18 -8.30
C ARG A 85 -6.19 0.34 -7.08
N LEU A 86 -7.20 -0.14 -6.36
CA LEU A 86 -7.03 -1.01 -5.19
C LEU A 86 -6.93 -2.48 -5.62
N TYR A 87 -5.81 -3.12 -5.33
CA TYR A 87 -5.63 -4.56 -5.51
C TYR A 87 -5.79 -5.28 -4.17
N THR A 88 -6.88 -6.01 -4.00
CA THR A 88 -7.12 -6.85 -2.81
C THR A 88 -6.88 -8.32 -3.12
N TYR A 89 -6.33 -9.04 -2.14
CA TYR A 89 -6.18 -10.50 -2.22
C TYR A 89 -6.27 -11.14 -0.84
N ARG A 90 -6.57 -12.46 -0.80
CA ARG A 90 -6.54 -13.24 0.45
C ARG A 90 -5.16 -13.82 0.67
N SER A 91 -4.52 -13.42 1.77
CA SER A 91 -3.29 -14.03 2.27
C SER A 91 -3.63 -15.26 3.10
N HIS A 92 -2.99 -16.40 2.78
CA HIS A 92 -3.24 -17.69 3.42
C HIS A 92 -4.73 -18.10 3.47
N GLY A 93 -5.55 -17.62 2.54
CA GLY A 93 -6.98 -17.90 2.49
C GLY A 93 -7.83 -17.17 3.56
N ILE A 94 -7.21 -16.47 4.51
CA ILE A 94 -7.88 -15.94 5.71
C ILE A 94 -7.93 -14.41 5.69
N HIS A 95 -6.80 -13.75 5.50
CA HIS A 95 -6.69 -12.30 5.67
C HIS A 95 -6.74 -11.56 4.33
N VAL A 96 -7.58 -10.54 4.24
CA VAL A 96 -7.55 -9.61 3.12
C VAL A 96 -6.34 -8.69 3.27
N CYS A 97 -5.59 -8.50 2.18
CA CYS A 97 -4.50 -7.54 2.06
C CYS A 97 -4.83 -6.56 0.93
N ALA A 98 -4.45 -5.31 1.10
CA ALA A 98 -4.75 -4.21 0.19
C ALA A 98 -3.45 -3.60 -0.36
N ASN A 99 -3.42 -3.43 -1.68
CA ASN A 99 -2.31 -2.80 -2.39
C ASN A 99 -2.83 -1.66 -3.25
N VAL A 100 -2.02 -0.63 -3.44
CA VAL A 100 -2.27 0.45 -4.39
C VAL A 100 -1.48 0.17 -5.66
N VAL A 101 -2.16 0.06 -6.80
CA VAL A 101 -1.52 -0.13 -8.11
C VAL A 101 -0.73 1.13 -8.47
N CYS A 102 0.46 0.94 -9.04
CA CYS A 102 1.33 2.03 -9.49
C CYS A 102 2.01 1.68 -10.82
N GLY A 103 2.69 2.64 -11.42
CA GLY A 103 3.32 2.49 -12.72
C GLY A 103 2.38 2.78 -13.89
N PRO A 104 2.91 2.79 -15.11
CA PRO A 104 2.11 2.94 -16.33
C PRO A 104 1.14 1.77 -16.51
N GLU A 105 -0.04 2.04 -17.05
CA GLU A 105 -1.01 1.00 -17.42
C GLU A 105 -0.38 -0.03 -18.36
N GLY A 106 -0.70 -1.29 -18.16
CA GLY A 106 -0.06 -2.43 -18.83
C GLY A 106 1.21 -2.92 -18.13
N THR A 107 1.73 -2.18 -17.14
CA THR A 107 2.93 -2.57 -16.37
C THR A 107 2.54 -2.87 -14.94
N ALA A 108 2.67 -4.13 -14.53
CA ALA A 108 2.30 -4.52 -13.17
C ALA A 108 3.31 -4.00 -12.15
N ALA A 109 2.82 -3.22 -11.20
CA ALA A 109 3.51 -2.87 -9.97
C ALA A 109 2.47 -2.46 -8.92
N ALA A 110 2.78 -2.63 -7.64
CA ALA A 110 1.87 -2.25 -6.57
C ALA A 110 2.60 -1.98 -5.25
N VAL A 111 1.94 -1.25 -4.37
CA VAL A 111 2.42 -0.95 -3.02
C VAL A 111 1.45 -1.56 -2.00
N LEU A 112 1.92 -2.53 -1.21
CA LEU A 112 1.16 -3.15 -0.13
C LEU A 112 1.06 -2.19 1.05
N LEU A 113 -0.15 -1.95 1.53
CA LEU A 113 -0.43 -1.21 2.75
C LEU A 113 -0.26 -2.15 3.94
N ARG A 114 0.70 -1.86 4.84
CA ARG A 114 1.04 -2.80 5.91
C ARG A 114 0.56 -2.37 7.28
N ALA A 115 0.73 -1.11 7.62
CA ALA A 115 0.28 -0.60 8.91
C ALA A 115 -0.14 0.87 8.81
N ALA A 116 -1.05 1.25 9.69
CA ALA A 116 -1.53 2.63 9.82
C ALA A 116 -1.83 2.98 11.28
N VAL A 117 -1.78 4.26 11.59
CA VAL A 117 -2.32 4.86 12.82
C VAL A 117 -3.78 5.20 12.56
N ILE A 118 -4.68 4.79 13.43
CA ILE A 118 -6.09 5.19 13.35
C ILE A 118 -6.20 6.63 13.86
N ASP A 119 -6.59 7.53 12.98
CA ASP A 119 -6.76 8.96 13.29
C ASP A 119 -8.19 9.28 13.73
N ASP A 120 -9.19 8.61 13.10
CA ASP A 120 -10.60 8.78 13.39
C ASP A 120 -11.37 7.47 13.23
N GLY A 121 -12.51 7.31 13.93
CA GLY A 121 -13.30 6.09 13.91
C GLY A 121 -12.72 4.95 14.74
N ILE A 122 -11.95 5.25 15.80
CA ILE A 122 -11.24 4.25 16.62
C ILE A 122 -12.17 3.21 17.24
N GLU A 123 -13.37 3.60 17.65
CA GLU A 123 -14.35 2.67 18.24
C GLU A 123 -14.88 1.66 17.21
N LEU A 124 -15.04 2.08 15.95
CA LEU A 124 -15.37 1.17 14.86
C LEU A 124 -14.23 0.18 14.59
N ALA A 125 -12.99 0.68 14.59
CA ALA A 125 -11.82 -0.18 14.44
C ALA A 125 -11.70 -1.19 15.60
N ARG A 126 -11.94 -0.77 16.86
CA ARG A 126 -11.97 -1.66 18.04
C ARG A 126 -13.07 -2.72 17.92
N ALA A 127 -14.28 -2.34 17.53
CA ALA A 127 -15.39 -3.27 17.36
C ALA A 127 -15.07 -4.37 16.33
N ARG A 128 -14.36 -4.02 15.24
CA ARG A 128 -13.96 -4.97 14.19
C ARG A 128 -12.77 -5.83 14.58
N ARG A 129 -11.85 -5.30 15.40
CA ARG A 129 -10.60 -5.96 15.77
C ARG A 129 -10.69 -6.75 17.08
N GLY A 130 -11.67 -6.44 17.92
CA GLY A 130 -11.89 -7.02 19.24
C GLY A 130 -11.40 -6.11 20.38
N THR A 131 -12.11 -6.13 21.50
CA THR A 131 -11.95 -5.22 22.63
C THR A 131 -10.61 -5.37 23.39
N GLY A 132 -9.92 -6.51 23.24
CA GLY A 132 -8.61 -6.75 23.88
C GLY A 132 -7.41 -6.24 23.08
N VAL A 133 -7.62 -5.70 21.87
CA VAL A 133 -6.53 -5.23 21.01
C VAL A 133 -6.14 -3.80 21.40
N ARG A 134 -4.86 -3.58 21.70
CA ARG A 134 -4.32 -2.25 22.01
C ARG A 134 -4.42 -1.35 20.76
N ASP A 135 -4.66 -0.06 20.91
CA ASP A 135 -4.87 0.90 19.81
C ASP A 135 -3.73 0.85 18.76
N ARG A 136 -2.49 0.85 19.21
CA ARG A 136 -1.30 0.72 18.35
C ARG A 136 -1.25 -0.58 17.52
N ALA A 137 -2.09 -1.56 17.82
CA ALA A 137 -2.13 -2.85 17.14
C ALA A 137 -3.39 -3.02 16.27
N LEU A 138 -4.33 -2.07 16.30
CA LEU A 138 -5.59 -2.14 15.54
C LEU A 138 -5.36 -2.32 14.04
N ALA A 139 -4.44 -1.53 13.46
CA ALA A 139 -4.09 -1.58 12.05
C ALA A 139 -2.61 -1.96 11.82
N ARG A 140 -1.99 -2.71 12.75
CA ARG A 140 -0.62 -3.22 12.61
C ARG A 140 -0.61 -4.54 11.83
N GLY A 141 -0.02 -4.53 10.65
CA GLY A 141 0.01 -5.64 9.70
C GLY A 141 -1.13 -5.57 8.68
N PRO A 142 -0.91 -6.08 7.44
CA PRO A 142 -1.80 -5.84 6.30
C PRO A 142 -3.22 -6.37 6.52
N GLY A 143 -3.37 -7.57 7.09
CA GLY A 143 -4.68 -8.14 7.39
C GLY A 143 -5.43 -7.37 8.48
N ASN A 144 -4.71 -6.90 9.50
CA ASN A 144 -5.27 -6.10 10.58
C ASN A 144 -5.72 -4.73 10.08
N LEU A 145 -4.95 -4.09 9.21
CA LEU A 145 -5.30 -2.83 8.57
C LEU A 145 -6.61 -2.99 7.79
N CYS A 146 -6.72 -3.99 6.93
CA CYS A 146 -7.96 -4.23 6.17
C CYS A 146 -9.15 -4.51 7.10
N SER A 147 -8.96 -5.31 8.16
CA SER A 147 -10.02 -5.59 9.14
C SER A 147 -10.47 -4.32 9.87
N ALA A 148 -9.54 -3.48 10.35
CA ALA A 148 -9.86 -2.23 11.05
C ALA A 148 -10.66 -1.26 10.18
N LEU A 149 -10.31 -1.13 8.89
CA LEU A 149 -10.97 -0.25 7.93
C LEU A 149 -12.14 -0.91 7.17
N ALA A 150 -12.49 -2.16 7.49
CA ALA A 150 -13.49 -2.95 6.77
C ALA A 150 -13.25 -3.02 5.25
N ILE A 151 -11.98 -3.11 4.84
CA ILE A 151 -11.62 -3.35 3.44
C ILE A 151 -11.78 -4.85 3.16
N THR A 152 -12.51 -5.18 2.09
CA THR A 152 -12.88 -6.55 1.73
C THR A 152 -12.41 -6.91 0.32
N MET A 153 -12.72 -8.11 -0.12
CA MET A 153 -12.48 -8.51 -1.52
C MET A 153 -13.36 -7.79 -2.53
N ASP A 154 -14.52 -7.28 -2.09
CA ASP A 154 -15.46 -6.53 -2.94
C ASP A 154 -14.91 -5.14 -3.33
N ASP A 155 -13.87 -4.68 -2.64
CA ASP A 155 -13.18 -3.42 -2.97
C ASP A 155 -12.12 -3.60 -4.08
N TYR A 156 -11.97 -4.80 -4.65
CA TYR A 156 -11.05 -5.06 -5.77
C TYR A 156 -11.35 -4.15 -6.96
N GLY A 157 -10.32 -3.44 -7.44
CA GLY A 157 -10.43 -2.53 -8.59
C GLY A 157 -10.97 -1.14 -8.28
N THR A 158 -11.32 -0.84 -7.00
CA THR A 158 -11.77 0.50 -6.59
C THR A 158 -10.77 1.57 -6.99
N ASP A 159 -11.25 2.68 -7.56
CA ASP A 159 -10.47 3.89 -7.76
C ASP A 159 -10.32 4.63 -6.43
N LEU A 160 -9.11 4.68 -5.90
CA LEU A 160 -8.82 5.27 -4.59
C LEU A 160 -8.87 6.81 -4.59
N PHE A 161 -8.90 7.42 -5.77
CA PHE A 161 -8.91 8.88 -5.96
C PHE A 161 -10.28 9.42 -6.40
N ASP A 162 -11.24 8.55 -6.72
CA ASP A 162 -12.62 8.96 -6.98
C ASP A 162 -13.28 9.37 -5.64
N PRO A 163 -13.79 10.61 -5.52
CA PRO A 163 -14.46 11.09 -4.31
C PRO A 163 -15.68 10.25 -3.89
N SER A 164 -16.30 9.55 -4.83
CA SER A 164 -17.46 8.68 -4.58
C SER A 164 -17.08 7.29 -4.07
N SER A 165 -15.81 6.92 -4.15
CA SER A 165 -15.33 5.60 -3.74
C SER A 165 -15.45 5.38 -2.22
N ARG A 166 -15.81 4.17 -1.84
CA ARG A 166 -15.90 3.75 -0.43
C ARG A 166 -14.54 3.70 0.26
N VAL A 167 -13.49 3.35 -0.48
CA VAL A 167 -12.10 3.38 -0.04
C VAL A 167 -11.38 4.50 -0.77
N ARG A 168 -10.79 5.44 -0.04
CA ARG A 168 -10.13 6.61 -0.63
C ARG A 168 -8.74 6.81 -0.04
N LEU A 169 -7.82 7.27 -0.87
CA LEU A 169 -6.45 7.60 -0.51
C LEU A 169 -6.18 9.08 -0.80
N HIS A 170 -5.69 9.80 0.19
CA HIS A 170 -5.12 11.13 0.03
C HIS A 170 -3.62 11.05 0.27
N LEU A 171 -2.84 11.43 -0.74
CA LEU A 171 -1.38 11.42 -0.63
C LEU A 171 -0.90 12.65 0.14
N HIS A 172 0.13 12.45 0.92
CA HIS A 172 0.87 13.50 1.62
C HIS A 172 2.36 13.23 1.47
N ASP A 173 3.16 14.28 1.46
CA ASP A 173 4.60 14.13 1.46
C ASP A 173 5.07 13.53 2.79
N ALA A 174 5.64 12.33 2.74
CA ALA A 174 6.21 11.69 3.91
C ALA A 174 7.63 12.21 4.17
N ILE A 175 7.89 12.59 5.42
CA ILE A 175 9.20 13.02 5.88
C ILE A 175 9.82 11.89 6.72
N GLY A 176 11.10 11.56 6.47
CA GLY A 176 11.87 10.66 7.34
C GLY A 176 11.51 9.17 7.20
N ALA A 177 11.32 8.67 5.98
CA ALA A 177 11.12 7.25 5.73
C ALA A 177 12.40 6.45 6.00
N ALA A 178 12.31 5.47 6.92
CA ALA A 178 13.27 4.38 7.02
C ALA A 178 12.93 3.27 6.02
N HIS A 179 13.89 2.46 5.64
CA HIS A 179 13.68 1.34 4.70
C HIS A 179 14.45 0.08 5.14
N GLY A 180 14.08 -1.03 4.56
CA GLY A 180 14.71 -2.34 4.82
C GLY A 180 13.97 -3.46 4.09
N PRO A 181 14.28 -4.73 4.41
CA PRO A 181 13.72 -5.87 3.72
C PRO A 181 12.23 -6.06 4.00
N ARG A 182 11.52 -6.64 3.01
CA ARG A 182 10.10 -6.98 3.07
C ARG A 182 9.84 -8.14 4.03
N VAL A 183 8.69 -8.11 4.72
CA VAL A 183 8.32 -9.11 5.73
C VAL A 183 7.78 -10.38 5.08
N GLY A 184 8.34 -11.52 5.41
CA GLY A 184 7.79 -12.83 5.04
C GLY A 184 7.90 -13.20 3.56
N VAL A 185 8.64 -12.43 2.76
CA VAL A 185 8.88 -12.69 1.34
C VAL A 185 9.97 -13.75 1.19
N SER A 186 9.73 -14.77 0.36
CA SER A 186 10.65 -15.90 0.17
C SER A 186 11.61 -15.73 -1.01
N GLN A 187 11.27 -14.88 -1.99
CA GLN A 187 12.09 -14.59 -3.16
C GLN A 187 12.48 -13.12 -3.15
N ALA A 188 13.70 -12.78 -3.59
CA ALA A 188 14.23 -11.42 -3.49
C ALA A 188 14.07 -10.83 -2.07
N ALA A 189 14.32 -11.65 -1.05
CA ALA A 189 14.02 -11.37 0.35
C ALA A 189 14.91 -10.27 0.94
N ASP A 190 16.09 -10.03 0.34
CA ASP A 190 17.05 -9.04 0.80
C ASP A 190 16.85 -7.66 0.18
N ARG A 191 15.91 -7.52 -0.77
CA ARG A 191 15.57 -6.20 -1.33
C ARG A 191 14.96 -5.31 -0.28
N GLU A 192 15.52 -4.12 -0.09
CA GLU A 192 15.06 -3.12 0.89
C GLU A 192 13.86 -2.33 0.35
N TRP A 193 12.82 -3.03 -0.03
CA TRP A 193 11.60 -2.49 -0.64
C TRP A 193 10.44 -2.33 0.33
N ARG A 194 10.72 -2.28 1.62
CA ARG A 194 9.80 -1.92 2.69
C ARG A 194 10.17 -0.54 3.23
N PHE A 195 9.17 0.32 3.41
CA PHE A 195 9.33 1.67 3.93
C PHE A 195 8.40 1.89 5.12
N TRP A 196 8.87 2.65 6.11
CA TRP A 196 8.07 2.99 7.29
C TRP A 196 8.48 4.32 7.89
N LEU A 197 7.55 4.96 8.63
CA LEU A 197 7.84 6.14 9.43
C LEU A 197 8.57 5.71 10.71
N ALA A 198 9.78 6.22 10.91
CA ALA A 198 10.61 5.87 12.06
C ALA A 198 9.94 6.26 13.40
N GLY A 199 10.15 5.47 14.43
CA GLY A 199 9.62 5.73 15.78
C GLY A 199 8.13 5.44 15.98
N ARG A 200 7.40 4.97 14.95
CA ARG A 200 5.99 4.63 15.08
C ARG A 200 5.79 3.24 15.68
N PRO A 201 5.09 3.10 16.83
CA PRO A 201 4.85 1.83 17.46
C PRO A 201 3.89 0.91 16.71
N GLU A 202 3.18 1.44 15.70
CA GLU A 202 2.27 0.71 14.81
C GLU A 202 3.03 -0.06 13.73
N VAL A 203 4.29 0.26 13.46
CA VAL A 203 5.11 -0.46 12.47
C VAL A 203 5.28 -1.91 12.89
N SER A 204 5.10 -2.83 11.94
CA SER A 204 5.19 -4.27 12.21
C SER A 204 6.64 -4.71 12.41
N ALA A 205 6.85 -5.74 13.27
CA ALA A 205 8.17 -6.32 13.43
C ALA A 205 8.61 -7.01 12.14
N TYR A 206 9.90 -6.86 11.79
CA TYR A 206 10.47 -7.61 10.69
C TYR A 206 10.52 -9.10 11.03
N ARG A 207 10.08 -9.92 10.07
CA ARG A 207 10.26 -11.38 10.10
C ARG A 207 10.69 -11.85 8.72
N ARG A 208 11.90 -12.42 8.62
CA ARG A 208 12.34 -13.10 7.41
C ARG A 208 11.50 -14.34 7.18
N SER A 209 11.18 -14.63 5.93
CA SER A 209 10.53 -15.89 5.58
C SER A 209 11.46 -17.07 5.90
N PRO A 210 10.98 -18.15 6.54
CA PRO A 210 11.79 -19.36 6.73
C PRO A 210 12.10 -20.08 5.40
N ARG A 211 11.42 -19.70 4.30
CA ARG A 211 11.66 -20.23 2.96
C ARG A 211 12.62 -19.35 2.15
N ALA A 212 13.04 -18.19 2.67
CA ALA A 212 13.99 -17.34 1.98
C ALA A 212 15.41 -17.94 2.07
N PRO A 213 16.24 -17.82 1.02
CA PRO A 213 17.65 -18.16 1.10
C PRO A 213 18.34 -17.49 2.29
N ALA A 214 19.49 -18.00 2.71
CA ALA A 214 20.30 -17.35 3.73
C ALA A 214 20.65 -15.91 3.29
N PRO A 215 20.79 -14.95 4.22
CA PRO A 215 21.19 -13.60 3.87
C PRO A 215 22.52 -13.59 3.07
N GLY A 216 22.56 -12.85 1.95
CA GLY A 216 23.73 -12.78 1.07
C GLY A 216 23.93 -13.97 0.13
N ALA A 217 23.06 -14.96 0.12
CA ALA A 217 23.04 -15.96 -0.96
C ALA A 217 22.44 -15.29 -2.20
N SER A 218 23.21 -15.24 -3.29
CA SER A 218 22.74 -14.71 -4.58
C SER A 218 21.52 -15.49 -5.08
N ASP A 219 20.50 -14.75 -5.55
CA ASP A 219 19.37 -15.33 -6.29
C ASP A 219 19.82 -15.82 -7.67
#